data_b0eb8fb699ae98129a63f88a433f8c58
#
_entry.id   b0eb8fb699ae98129a63f88a433f8c58
#
_cell.length_a   1.000
_cell.length_b   1.000
_cell.length_c   1.000
_cell.angle_alpha   90.00
_cell.angle_beta   90.00
_cell.angle_gamma   90.00
#
_symmetry.space_group_name_H-M   'P 1'
#
loop_
_entity.id
_entity.type
_entity.pdbx_description
1 polymer ?
#
loop_
_entity_poly.entity_id
_entity_poly.type
_entity_poly.pdbx_seq_one_letter_code
_entity_poly.pdbx_strand_id
1 'polypeptide(L)'
;MIEINPRTSRSSAPASKATGFPIALISAMLASGLTLDEIPCGKYGTLDKYVPGGDYIVLKFARWAFEKFKGVEDKLGTQMRAVGEVMSIGKTYKEALQKAIRSLEKNRYGLGHVKDFDQKTKK
;
A
#
# COMPACT_ATOMS: atom_id res chain seq x y z
N MET A 1 16.67 -2.99 4.62
CA MET A 1 15.78 -4.12 4.24
C MET A 1 15.44 -4.88 5.50
N ILE A 2 14.15 -5.16 5.76
CA ILE A 2 13.69 -5.87 6.96
C ILE A 2 13.47 -7.36 6.64
N GLU A 3 12.75 -7.65 5.55
CA GLU A 3 12.49 -9.01 5.09
C GLU A 3 12.21 -9.03 3.58
N ILE A 4 12.35 -10.20 2.97
CA ILE A 4 11.93 -10.48 1.59
C ILE A 4 10.92 -11.63 1.64
N ASN A 5 9.76 -11.43 1.05
CA ASN A 5 8.72 -12.44 0.93
C ASN A 5 8.69 -12.98 -0.50
N PRO A 6 9.33 -14.12 -0.80
CA PRO A 6 9.37 -14.70 -2.15
C PRO A 6 8.05 -15.39 -2.51
N ARG A 7 6.96 -14.66 -2.48
CA ARG A 7 5.61 -15.13 -2.75
C ARG A 7 4.71 -13.99 -3.14
N THR A 8 3.59 -14.28 -3.80
CA THR A 8 2.49 -13.33 -3.91
C THR A 8 1.86 -13.12 -2.52
N SER A 9 1.56 -11.89 -2.19
CA SER A 9 1.03 -11.50 -0.89
C SER A 9 -0.10 -10.48 -1.03
N ARG A 10 -0.68 -10.06 0.08
CA ARG A 10 -1.66 -8.95 0.08
C ARG A 10 -1.14 -7.69 -0.60
N SER A 11 0.16 -7.42 -0.48
CA SER A 11 0.80 -6.26 -1.11
C SER A 11 0.87 -6.36 -2.63
N SER A 12 0.72 -7.55 -3.20
CA SER A 12 0.78 -7.75 -4.66
C SER A 12 -0.40 -7.10 -5.39
N ALA A 13 -1.61 -7.13 -4.81
CA ALA A 13 -2.78 -6.49 -5.41
C ALA A 13 -2.65 -4.94 -5.46
N PRO A 14 -2.31 -4.23 -4.37
CA PRO A 14 -1.97 -2.81 -4.44
C PRO A 14 -0.83 -2.49 -5.39
N ALA A 15 0.23 -3.30 -5.42
CA ALA A 15 1.35 -3.09 -6.33
C ALA A 15 0.93 -3.24 -7.81
N SER A 16 0.14 -4.26 -8.14
CA SER A 16 -0.44 -4.42 -9.48
C SER A 16 -1.27 -3.21 -9.89
N LYS A 17 -2.13 -2.72 -8.99
CA LYS A 17 -2.95 -1.54 -9.24
C LYS A 17 -2.10 -0.27 -9.40
N ALA A 18 -1.06 -0.14 -8.59
CA ALA A 18 -0.18 1.02 -8.61
C ALA A 18 0.63 1.12 -9.90
N THR A 19 1.15 0.01 -10.37
CA THR A 19 2.05 -0.07 -11.53
C THR A 19 1.32 -0.36 -12.84
N GLY A 20 0.09 -0.86 -12.78
CA GLY A 20 -0.60 -1.45 -13.93
C GLY A 20 -0.04 -2.80 -14.36
N PHE A 21 0.91 -3.36 -13.61
CA PHE A 21 1.56 -4.62 -13.93
C PHE A 21 0.76 -5.80 -13.35
N PRO A 22 0.33 -6.78 -14.18
CA PRO A 22 -0.54 -7.86 -13.75
C PRO A 22 0.23 -8.96 -13.01
N ILE A 23 0.67 -8.69 -11.78
CA ILE A 23 1.54 -9.59 -10.99
C ILE A 23 0.98 -11.01 -10.88
N ALA A 24 -0.32 -11.16 -10.63
CA ALA A 24 -0.93 -12.47 -10.46
C ALA A 24 -0.89 -13.31 -11.75
N LEU A 25 -1.20 -12.68 -12.89
CA LEU A 25 -1.13 -13.34 -14.20
C LEU A 25 0.29 -13.77 -14.52
N ILE A 26 1.24 -12.88 -14.37
CA ILE A 26 2.66 -13.17 -14.62
C ILE A 26 3.17 -14.28 -13.68
N SER A 27 2.79 -14.24 -12.40
CA SER A 27 3.16 -15.31 -11.47
C SER A 27 2.61 -16.66 -11.87
N ALA A 28 1.38 -16.72 -12.40
CA ALA A 28 0.80 -17.96 -12.91
C ALA A 28 1.54 -18.47 -14.15
N MET A 29 1.91 -17.59 -15.08
CA MET A 29 2.68 -17.95 -16.27
C MET A 29 4.06 -18.51 -15.90
N LEU A 30 4.77 -17.86 -14.99
CA LEU A 30 6.06 -18.35 -14.48
C LEU A 30 5.92 -19.70 -13.76
N ALA A 31 4.87 -19.86 -12.96
CA ALA A 31 4.59 -21.12 -12.28
C ALA A 31 4.24 -22.28 -13.26
N SER A 32 3.72 -21.97 -14.44
CA SER A 32 3.50 -22.95 -15.50
C SER A 32 4.75 -23.33 -16.30
N GLY A 33 5.90 -22.72 -15.99
CA GLY A 33 7.20 -23.04 -16.57
C GLY A 33 7.67 -22.08 -17.66
N LEU A 34 6.93 -21.02 -17.97
CA LEU A 34 7.38 -19.99 -18.92
C LEU A 34 8.54 -19.17 -18.34
N THR A 35 9.45 -18.77 -19.20
CA THR A 35 10.56 -17.89 -18.85
C THR A 35 10.22 -16.43 -19.12
N LEU A 36 11.02 -15.48 -18.61
CA LEU A 36 10.74 -14.04 -18.76
C LEU A 36 10.75 -13.57 -20.22
N ASP A 37 11.54 -14.19 -21.05
CA ASP A 37 11.68 -13.90 -22.49
C ASP A 37 10.55 -14.52 -23.34
N GLU A 38 9.81 -15.47 -22.79
CA GLU A 38 8.65 -16.09 -23.42
C GLU A 38 7.33 -15.38 -23.08
N ILE A 39 7.29 -14.61 -22.00
CA ILE A 39 6.06 -13.93 -21.55
C ILE A 39 5.88 -12.62 -22.30
N PRO A 40 4.77 -12.46 -23.07
CA PRO A 40 4.51 -11.23 -23.80
C PRO A 40 4.20 -10.06 -22.84
N CYS A 41 4.79 -8.90 -23.10
CA CYS A 41 4.65 -7.71 -22.25
C CYS A 41 4.33 -6.44 -23.05
N GLY A 42 3.20 -6.42 -23.73
CA GLY A 42 2.66 -5.26 -24.43
C GLY A 42 3.68 -4.53 -25.28
N LYS A 43 3.86 -3.24 -25.04
CA LYS A 43 4.80 -2.39 -25.79
C LYS A 43 6.29 -2.72 -25.61
N TYR A 44 6.63 -3.52 -24.63
CA TYR A 44 8.02 -3.93 -24.37
C TYR A 44 8.43 -5.19 -25.14
N GLY A 45 7.46 -5.86 -25.79
CA GLY A 45 7.67 -7.15 -26.45
C GLY A 45 7.61 -8.30 -25.47
N THR A 46 8.63 -8.50 -24.69
CA THR A 46 8.75 -9.58 -23.69
C THR A 46 9.05 -9.03 -22.30
N LEU A 47 8.78 -9.84 -21.27
CA LEU A 47 8.83 -9.41 -19.88
C LEU A 47 10.25 -9.09 -19.39
N ASP A 48 11.25 -9.73 -19.94
CA ASP A 48 12.68 -9.46 -19.66
C ASP A 48 13.09 -8.01 -19.99
N LYS A 49 12.36 -7.35 -20.91
CA LYS A 49 12.57 -5.96 -21.32
C LYS A 49 11.69 -4.96 -20.60
N TYR A 50 10.87 -5.42 -19.66
CA TYR A 50 9.95 -4.53 -18.93
C TYR A 50 10.72 -3.56 -18.04
N VAL A 51 10.43 -2.27 -18.22
CA VAL A 51 10.95 -1.19 -17.37
C VAL A 51 9.76 -0.55 -16.65
N PRO A 52 9.73 -0.62 -15.31
CA PRO A 52 8.69 0.06 -14.55
C PRO A 52 8.85 1.58 -14.71
N GLY A 53 7.72 2.27 -14.84
CA GLY A 53 7.69 3.72 -14.96
C GLY A 53 6.36 4.26 -14.48
N GLY A 54 6.36 5.54 -14.09
CA GLY A 54 5.16 6.27 -13.68
C GLY A 54 5.52 7.63 -13.13
N ASP A 55 4.74 8.64 -13.50
CA ASP A 55 4.87 10.01 -13.01
C ASP A 55 3.77 10.29 -11.98
N TYR A 56 3.79 9.51 -10.89
CA TYR A 56 2.83 9.62 -9.81
C TYR A 56 3.41 9.06 -8.50
N ILE A 57 2.83 9.48 -7.41
CA ILE A 57 3.19 8.98 -6.07
C ILE A 57 2.14 8.01 -5.59
N VAL A 58 2.60 6.85 -5.13
CA VAL A 58 1.76 5.85 -4.48
C VAL A 58 2.08 5.84 -2.99
N LEU A 59 1.07 6.06 -2.18
CA LEU A 59 1.19 6.03 -0.72
C LEU A 59 0.39 4.84 -0.18
N LYS A 60 1.08 3.99 0.56
CA LYS A 60 0.48 2.94 1.38
C LYS A 60 0.45 3.39 2.83
N PHE A 61 -0.72 3.38 3.44
CA PHE A 61 -0.92 3.85 4.80
C PHE A 61 -1.58 2.77 5.65
N ALA A 62 -0.97 2.42 6.78
CA ALA A 62 -1.50 1.42 7.68
C ALA A 62 -2.70 1.94 8.47
N ARG A 63 -3.70 1.09 8.69
CA ARG A 63 -4.77 1.34 9.63
C ARG A 63 -4.41 0.69 10.96
N TRP A 64 -4.01 1.49 11.92
CA TRP A 64 -3.82 1.04 13.28
C TRP A 64 -5.16 1.00 14.00
N ALA A 65 -5.41 -0.07 14.73
CA ALA A 65 -6.62 -0.28 15.50
C ALA A 65 -6.25 -0.80 16.89
N PHE A 66 -5.58 0.04 17.64
CA PHE A 66 -5.17 -0.28 19.02
C PHE A 66 -6.36 -0.63 19.89
N GLU A 67 -7.52 -0.05 19.60
CA GLU A 67 -8.80 -0.33 20.27
C GLU A 67 -9.24 -1.80 20.21
N LYS A 68 -8.70 -2.57 19.28
CA LYS A 68 -8.97 -4.02 19.14
C LYS A 68 -8.09 -4.89 20.03
N PHE A 69 -7.06 -4.31 20.63
CA PHE A 69 -6.10 -5.03 21.46
C PHE A 69 -6.28 -4.62 22.92
N LYS A 70 -6.97 -5.47 23.69
CA LYS A 70 -7.22 -5.19 25.12
C LYS A 70 -5.91 -5.13 25.91
N GLY A 71 -5.78 -4.15 26.78
CA GLY A 71 -4.63 -4.01 27.69
C GLY A 71 -3.33 -3.56 27.02
N VAL A 72 -3.40 -3.03 25.83
CA VAL A 72 -2.23 -2.56 25.07
C VAL A 72 -2.19 -1.05 25.02
N GLU A 73 -1.03 -0.47 25.31
CA GLU A 73 -0.80 0.94 25.14
C GLU A 73 -0.93 1.35 23.65
N ASP A 74 -1.48 2.53 23.39
CA ASP A 74 -1.59 3.13 22.07
C ASP A 74 -0.22 3.65 21.58
N LYS A 75 0.74 2.70 21.50
CA LYS A 75 2.12 2.98 21.16
C LYS A 75 2.64 1.98 20.13
N LEU A 76 3.38 2.48 19.16
CA LEU A 76 4.08 1.65 18.18
C LEU A 76 5.25 0.92 18.83
N GLY A 77 5.45 -0.34 18.46
CA GLY A 77 6.51 -1.20 18.92
C GLY A 77 6.89 -2.24 17.85
N THR A 78 7.59 -3.28 18.28
CA THR A 78 8.05 -4.36 17.38
C THR A 78 6.94 -5.32 16.94
N GLN A 79 5.78 -5.29 17.59
CA GLN A 79 4.65 -6.15 17.27
C GLN A 79 3.79 -5.53 16.15
N MET A 80 3.23 -6.39 15.29
CA MET A 80 2.29 -5.96 14.25
C MET A 80 0.97 -5.52 14.88
N ARG A 81 0.62 -4.24 14.72
CA ARG A 81 -0.59 -3.61 15.27
C ARG A 81 -1.53 -3.06 14.21
N ALA A 82 -1.15 -3.17 12.96
CA ALA A 82 -2.00 -2.77 11.85
C ALA A 82 -3.02 -3.86 11.54
N VAL A 83 -4.29 -3.48 11.39
CA VAL A 83 -5.40 -4.39 11.02
C VAL A 83 -5.93 -4.13 9.62
N GLY A 84 -5.22 -3.40 8.83
CA GLY A 84 -5.56 -3.09 7.46
C GLY A 84 -4.63 -2.05 6.90
N GLU A 85 -4.85 -1.74 5.65
CA GLU A 85 -4.05 -0.78 4.91
C GLU A 85 -4.90 -0.14 3.83
N VAL A 86 -4.58 1.10 3.49
CA VAL A 86 -5.13 1.80 2.34
C VAL A 86 -4.00 2.17 1.40
N MET A 87 -4.34 2.27 0.12
CA MET A 87 -3.45 2.77 -0.90
C MET A 87 -4.10 3.97 -1.59
N SER A 88 -3.31 4.99 -1.83
CA SER A 88 -3.72 6.16 -2.60
C SER A 88 -2.70 6.48 -3.67
N ILE A 89 -3.15 7.09 -4.74
CA ILE A 89 -2.32 7.56 -5.85
C ILE A 89 -2.58 9.04 -6.05
N GLY A 90 -1.52 9.81 -6.21
CA GLY A 90 -1.59 11.25 -6.45
C GLY A 90 -0.41 11.74 -7.27
N LYS A 91 -0.53 12.92 -7.85
CA LYS A 91 0.58 13.58 -8.55
C LYS A 91 1.63 14.12 -7.56
N THR A 92 1.21 14.46 -6.35
CA THR A 92 2.08 14.95 -5.29
C THR A 92 1.91 14.13 -4.03
N TYR A 93 2.93 14.12 -3.18
CA TYR A 93 2.88 13.46 -1.87
C TYR A 93 1.72 13.99 -1.01
N LYS A 94 1.52 15.30 -0.99
CA LYS A 94 0.45 15.93 -0.22
C LYS A 94 -0.93 15.42 -0.66
N GLU A 95 -1.16 15.34 -1.96
CA GLU A 95 -2.40 14.80 -2.53
C GLU A 95 -2.60 13.33 -2.13
N ALA A 96 -1.57 12.50 -2.34
CA ALA A 96 -1.62 11.09 -2.00
C ALA A 96 -1.90 10.87 -0.50
N LEU A 97 -1.24 11.65 0.38
CA LEU A 97 -1.45 11.57 1.82
C LEU A 97 -2.89 11.92 2.22
N GLN A 98 -3.43 13.02 1.71
CA GLN A 98 -4.81 13.42 2.00
C GLN A 98 -5.84 12.38 1.53
N LYS A 99 -5.62 11.82 0.35
CA LYS A 99 -6.44 10.72 -0.18
C LYS A 99 -6.36 9.47 0.69
N ALA A 100 -5.15 9.10 1.17
CA ALA A 100 -4.97 7.95 2.05
C ALA A 100 -5.74 8.12 3.35
N ILE A 101 -5.65 9.29 3.98
CA ILE A 101 -6.35 9.58 5.25
C ILE A 101 -7.87 9.49 5.08
N ARG A 102 -8.42 10.01 3.99
CA ARG A 102 -9.86 9.86 3.69
C ARG A 102 -10.26 8.41 3.53
N SER A 103 -9.41 7.61 2.90
CA SER A 103 -9.67 6.19 2.63
C SER A 103 -9.61 5.30 3.88
N LEU A 104 -9.13 5.80 5.02
CA LEU A 104 -9.11 5.06 6.29
C LEU A 104 -10.50 4.83 6.91
N GLU A 105 -11.55 5.46 6.37
CA GLU A 105 -12.94 5.35 6.87
C GLU A 105 -13.08 5.72 8.36
N LYS A 106 -12.33 6.72 8.79
CA LYS A 106 -12.37 7.28 10.15
C LYS A 106 -13.08 8.63 10.22
N ASN A 107 -13.99 8.91 9.29
CA ASN A 107 -14.74 10.17 9.18
C ASN A 107 -13.84 11.43 9.13
N ARG A 108 -12.67 11.29 8.52
CA ARG A 108 -11.72 12.38 8.31
C ARG A 108 -11.59 12.70 6.83
N TYR A 109 -11.60 13.98 6.51
CA TYR A 109 -11.42 14.47 5.13
C TYR A 109 -9.95 14.70 4.75
N GLY A 110 -9.02 14.51 5.67
CA GLY A 110 -7.60 14.72 5.51
C GLY A 110 -6.91 14.98 6.84
N LEU A 111 -5.68 15.49 6.80
CA LEU A 111 -4.97 16.03 7.97
C LEU A 111 -5.59 17.37 8.36
N GLY A 112 -6.69 17.31 9.06
CA GLY A 112 -7.37 18.48 9.64
C GLY A 112 -7.57 18.29 11.12
N HIS A 113 -8.14 19.32 11.77
CA HIS A 113 -8.52 19.21 13.18
C HIS A 113 -9.47 18.04 13.40
N VAL A 114 -9.22 17.28 14.45
CA VAL A 114 -10.18 16.29 14.96
C VAL A 114 -11.35 17.07 15.53
N LYS A 115 -12.58 16.71 15.16
CA LYS A 115 -13.79 17.41 15.66
C LYS A 115 -13.86 17.49 17.18
N ASP A 116 -13.25 16.54 17.88
CA ASP A 116 -13.28 16.40 19.34
C ASP A 116 -11.87 16.52 19.96
N PHE A 117 -11.03 17.40 19.41
CA PHE A 117 -9.76 17.71 20.06
C PHE A 117 -10.07 18.53 21.30
N ASP A 118 -10.23 17.86 22.42
CA ASP A 118 -10.45 18.49 23.71
C ASP A 118 -9.19 19.30 24.09
N GLN A 119 -9.33 20.62 24.22
CA GLN A 119 -8.24 21.51 24.59
C GLN A 119 -7.73 21.25 26.02
N LYS A 120 -8.31 20.30 26.75
CA LYS A 120 -7.92 19.92 28.11
C LYS A 120 -6.57 19.20 28.24
N THR A 121 -5.96 18.79 27.14
CA THR A 121 -4.65 18.11 27.16
C THR A 121 -3.46 19.05 27.00
N LYS A 122 -3.66 20.35 27.13
CA LYS A 122 -2.58 21.33 27.29
C LYS A 122 -2.40 21.66 28.79
N LYS A 123 -1.82 20.73 29.53
CA LYS A 123 -1.15 21.01 30.80
C LYS A 123 0.17 20.29 30.84
#